data_9868317baa1525424351e6b73cf56625
#
_entry.id   9868317baa1525424351e6b73cf56625
#
_cell.length_a   1.000
_cell.length_b   1.000
_cell.length_c   1.000
_cell.angle_alpha   90.00
_cell.angle_beta   90.00
_cell.angle_gamma   90.00
#
_symmetry.space_group_name_H-M   'P 1'
#
loop_
_entity.id
_entity.type
_entity.pdbx_description
1 polymer ?
#
loop_
_entity_poly.entity_id
_entity_poly.type
_entity_poly.pdbx_seq_one_letter_code
_entity_poly.pdbx_strand_id
1 'polypeptide(L)'
;MSPIPRSFEPASCLEPLRKTDAPRLLHLDATGGEATATVYPVFPGMELMYRDIHARSCREERGGPGERLEIHHCLEGRVEYRQNGRYFYLAPGDMVVARASSLPQGSRFPTGHYHGIVVVIDPAAAPECLSCILSDVEVRPAALMEKLCPGGAVFAARSSRRVKHVFSELYAVPEDIRKGYLKVKLLELLLFLTTLTPSAQPAHGCTAAQVTLAEQVRSCLLEEPDRDVTLRALSDRFGVSEAQVKASFTGVYGMSPAAYVRSQRMWGAAELLRGTDRTVLDIAGQFGYDNASKFAKAFRDVVGVSPREYRAGAAYDSCAPQPVEGASAC
;
A
#
# COMPACT_ATOMS: atom_id res chain seq x y z
N MET A 1 47.11 -3.16 35.05
CA MET A 1 46.61 -1.98 34.32
C MET A 1 46.98 -2.17 32.88
N SER A 2 46.07 -2.72 32.08
CA SER A 2 46.26 -2.89 30.64
C SER A 2 45.84 -1.61 29.91
N PRO A 3 46.55 -1.16 28.89
CA PRO A 3 46.24 0.09 28.21
C PRO A 3 44.98 -0.07 27.30
N ILE A 4 44.13 0.94 27.39
CA ILE A 4 42.98 1.14 26.51
C ILE A 4 43.51 1.35 25.08
N PRO A 5 43.03 0.64 24.06
CA PRO A 5 43.42 0.91 22.70
C PRO A 5 42.85 2.27 22.27
N ARG A 6 43.74 3.15 21.85
CA ARG A 6 43.44 4.45 21.21
C ARG A 6 43.08 4.23 19.73
N SER A 7 42.24 5.13 19.27
CA SER A 7 41.81 5.41 17.92
C SER A 7 40.60 4.63 17.45
N PHE A 8 39.44 5.14 17.85
CA PHE A 8 38.28 5.09 17.02
C PHE A 8 38.48 6.05 15.82
N GLU A 9 38.99 5.55 14.70
CA GLU A 9 38.76 6.22 13.47
C GLU A 9 37.31 5.95 13.11
N PRO A 10 36.43 6.97 12.96
CA PRO A 10 35.11 6.76 12.42
C PRO A 10 35.31 6.32 10.97
N ALA A 11 35.19 5.00 10.75
CA ALA A 11 35.12 4.50 9.41
C ALA A 11 34.06 5.32 8.66
N SER A 12 34.37 5.73 7.44
CA SER A 12 33.63 6.59 6.52
C SER A 12 32.30 5.96 6.03
N CYS A 13 31.48 5.48 6.97
CA CYS A 13 30.21 4.82 6.68
C CYS A 13 29.04 5.77 6.38
N LEU A 14 29.24 7.06 6.53
CA LEU A 14 28.23 8.07 6.25
C LEU A 14 28.86 9.15 5.36
N GLU A 15 29.01 8.87 4.08
CA GLU A 15 29.13 10.00 3.13
C GLU A 15 27.91 10.93 3.34
N PRO A 16 28.12 12.25 3.50
CA PRO A 16 27.00 13.18 3.59
C PRO A 16 26.18 13.06 2.31
N LEU A 17 24.89 12.75 2.47
CA LEU A 17 23.91 12.70 1.39
C LEU A 17 24.10 13.93 0.51
N ARG A 18 24.34 13.75 -0.79
CA ARG A 18 24.54 14.84 -1.75
C ARG A 18 23.24 15.67 -1.86
N LYS A 19 23.32 16.91 -2.36
CA LYS A 19 22.17 17.83 -2.54
C LYS A 19 20.98 17.30 -3.36
N THR A 20 21.08 16.08 -3.90
CA THR A 20 20.02 15.36 -4.65
C THR A 20 19.03 14.59 -3.76
N ASP A 21 19.09 14.78 -2.44
CA ASP A 21 18.32 13.99 -1.46
C ASP A 21 16.94 14.60 -1.12
N ALA A 22 16.44 15.47 -1.98
CA ALA A 22 15.08 16.00 -1.83
C ALA A 22 14.03 14.92 -2.19
N PRO A 23 12.88 14.94 -1.53
CA PRO A 23 11.76 14.11 -1.92
C PRO A 23 11.37 14.33 -3.38
N ARG A 24 10.97 13.25 -4.07
CA ARG A 24 10.53 13.29 -5.47
C ARG A 24 9.10 12.85 -5.57
N LEU A 25 8.24 13.64 -6.21
CA LEU A 25 6.89 13.21 -6.58
C LEU A 25 6.96 12.58 -7.97
N LEU A 26 6.47 11.34 -8.08
CA LEU A 26 6.36 10.60 -9.32
C LEU A 26 4.88 10.47 -9.68
N HIS A 27 4.53 10.78 -10.92
CA HIS A 27 3.26 10.42 -11.50
C HIS A 27 3.43 9.10 -12.24
N LEU A 28 2.63 8.11 -11.88
CA LEU A 28 2.70 6.77 -12.45
C LEU A 28 1.70 6.69 -13.62
N ASP A 29 2.06 5.93 -14.65
CA ASP A 29 1.17 5.65 -15.78
C ASP A 29 0.00 4.79 -15.31
N ALA A 30 -1.17 5.40 -15.15
CA ALA A 30 -2.35 4.81 -14.53
C ALA A 30 -3.49 4.64 -15.53
N THR A 31 -4.30 3.59 -15.34
CA THR A 31 -5.50 3.35 -16.12
C THR A 31 -6.75 3.49 -15.24
N GLY A 32 -7.62 4.40 -15.63
CA GLY A 32 -8.90 4.63 -14.97
C GLY A 32 -8.79 5.43 -13.67
N GLY A 33 -7.89 6.43 -13.66
CA GLY A 33 -7.69 7.34 -12.56
C GLY A 33 -6.27 7.88 -12.46
N GLU A 34 -5.86 8.30 -11.27
CA GLU A 34 -4.56 8.89 -10.97
C GLU A 34 -3.74 7.99 -10.05
N ALA A 35 -2.43 8.01 -10.20
CA ALA A 35 -1.51 7.30 -9.35
C ALA A 35 -0.23 8.12 -9.13
N THR A 36 0.11 8.33 -7.87
CA THR A 36 1.32 9.06 -7.49
C THR A 36 2.15 8.26 -6.48
N ALA A 37 3.44 8.58 -6.44
CA ALA A 37 4.35 8.08 -5.43
C ALA A 37 5.30 9.19 -4.97
N THR A 38 5.36 9.45 -3.67
CA THR A 38 6.35 10.35 -3.08
C THR A 38 7.52 9.53 -2.57
N VAL A 39 8.69 9.75 -3.16
CA VAL A 39 9.92 8.98 -2.89
C VAL A 39 10.85 9.76 -2.00
N TYR A 40 11.24 9.19 -0.89
CA TYR A 40 12.22 9.72 0.06
C TYR A 40 13.50 8.87 0.02
N PRO A 41 14.66 9.43 -0.39
CA PRO A 41 15.95 8.79 -0.19
C PRO A 41 16.26 8.73 1.31
N VAL A 42 16.53 7.54 1.84
CA VAL A 42 16.76 7.33 3.29
C VAL A 42 18.22 7.05 3.59
N PHE A 43 18.81 6.07 2.89
CA PHE A 43 20.24 5.75 2.90
C PHE A 43 20.74 5.58 1.45
N PRO A 44 22.05 5.56 1.21
CA PRO A 44 22.58 5.16 -0.09
C PRO A 44 21.98 3.81 -0.52
N GLY A 45 21.42 3.75 -1.74
CA GLY A 45 20.72 2.57 -2.23
C GLY A 45 19.42 2.20 -1.55
N MET A 46 18.85 3.05 -0.68
CA MET A 46 17.60 2.79 0.01
C MET A 46 16.63 3.95 -0.11
N GLU A 47 15.45 3.67 -0.62
CA GLU A 47 14.36 4.62 -0.78
C GLU A 47 13.10 4.14 -0.08
N LEU A 48 12.31 5.07 0.43
CA LEU A 48 10.98 4.84 0.96
C LEU A 48 9.97 5.62 0.13
N MET A 49 8.94 4.93 -0.37
CA MET A 49 7.91 5.51 -1.21
C MET A 49 6.55 5.42 -0.52
N TYR A 50 5.85 6.56 -0.47
CA TYR A 50 4.42 6.59 -0.16
C TYR A 50 3.65 6.53 -1.48
N ARG A 51 2.78 5.55 -1.62
CA ARG A 51 1.92 5.38 -2.79
C ARG A 51 0.53 5.86 -2.49
N ASP A 52 0.03 6.73 -3.35
CA ASP A 52 -1.34 7.21 -3.34
C ASP A 52 -1.95 6.93 -4.71
N ILE A 53 -2.83 5.94 -4.76
CA ILE A 53 -3.34 5.40 -6.02
C ILE A 53 -4.86 5.40 -5.99
N HIS A 54 -5.45 6.12 -6.93
CA HIS A 54 -6.87 6.18 -7.21
C HIS A 54 -7.12 5.74 -8.65
N ALA A 55 -6.71 4.49 -8.96
CA ALA A 55 -6.80 3.91 -10.29
C ALA A 55 -7.01 2.39 -10.21
N ARG A 56 -7.42 1.79 -11.32
CA ARG A 56 -7.60 0.32 -11.40
C ARG A 56 -6.29 -0.42 -11.63
N SER A 57 -5.36 0.21 -12.30
CA SER A 57 -4.02 -0.32 -12.52
C SER A 57 -3.04 0.81 -12.75
N CYS A 58 -1.78 0.55 -12.45
CA CYS A 58 -0.68 1.42 -12.87
C CYS A 58 0.46 0.58 -13.43
N ARG A 59 1.20 1.17 -14.35
CA ARG A 59 2.44 0.62 -14.86
C ARG A 59 3.58 1.14 -13.99
N GLU A 60 4.45 0.24 -13.59
CA GLU A 60 5.61 0.56 -12.79
C GLU A 60 6.86 0.19 -13.58
N GLU A 61 7.67 1.19 -13.89
CA GLU A 61 8.99 0.93 -14.44
C GLU A 61 9.92 0.48 -13.30
N ARG A 62 9.98 -0.83 -13.08
CA ARG A 62 10.97 -1.44 -12.18
C ARG A 62 12.31 -1.57 -12.91
N GLY A 63 12.77 -0.43 -13.45
CA GLY A 63 14.01 -0.35 -14.23
C GLY A 63 15.20 0.05 -13.37
N GLY A 64 16.35 -0.55 -13.65
CA GLY A 64 17.67 -0.25 -13.08
C GLY A 64 18.56 -1.48 -13.14
N PRO A 65 19.87 -1.31 -13.24
CA PRO A 65 20.81 -2.41 -13.17
C PRO A 65 20.78 -3.00 -11.76
N GLY A 66 20.74 -4.32 -11.68
CA GLY A 66 20.85 -5.04 -10.42
C GLY A 66 19.52 -5.52 -9.83
N GLU A 67 19.63 -6.46 -8.91
CA GLU A 67 18.52 -7.05 -8.18
C GLU A 67 18.21 -6.20 -6.96
N ARG A 68 16.97 -5.77 -6.81
CA ARG A 68 16.52 -4.95 -5.67
C ARG A 68 15.56 -5.72 -4.80
N LEU A 69 15.61 -5.46 -3.49
CA LEU A 69 14.63 -5.93 -2.53
C LEU A 69 13.54 -4.88 -2.36
N GLU A 70 12.29 -5.29 -2.52
CA GLU A 70 11.13 -4.45 -2.28
C GLU A 70 10.32 -4.98 -1.09
N ILE A 71 9.98 -4.07 -0.15
CA ILE A 71 9.13 -4.36 0.99
C ILE A 71 7.88 -3.51 0.84
N HIS A 72 6.74 -4.14 0.59
CA HIS A 72 5.46 -3.48 0.40
C HIS A 72 4.58 -3.66 1.63
N HIS A 73 3.98 -2.59 2.12
CA HIS A 73 2.97 -2.62 3.17
C HIS A 73 1.71 -1.91 2.70
N CYS A 74 0.56 -2.55 2.90
CA CYS A 74 -0.74 -1.99 2.56
C CYS A 74 -1.35 -1.30 3.79
N LEU A 75 -1.70 -0.02 3.64
CA LEU A 75 -2.50 0.72 4.61
C LEU A 75 -3.98 0.59 4.28
N GLU A 76 -4.35 0.88 3.02
CA GLU A 76 -5.73 0.87 2.53
C GLU A 76 -5.80 0.31 1.12
N GLY A 77 -6.97 -0.20 0.77
CA GLY A 77 -7.21 -0.78 -0.55
C GLY A 77 -6.66 -2.19 -0.70
N ARG A 78 -6.34 -2.57 -1.91
CA ARG A 78 -5.77 -3.87 -2.24
C ARG A 78 -4.92 -3.80 -3.48
N VAL A 79 -3.80 -4.52 -3.51
CA VAL A 79 -3.00 -4.72 -4.72
C VAL A 79 -2.86 -6.21 -5.03
N GLU A 80 -3.00 -6.54 -6.30
CA GLU A 80 -2.92 -7.90 -6.82
C GLU A 80 -1.47 -8.32 -7.06
N TYR A 81 -1.13 -9.51 -6.61
CA TYR A 81 0.11 -10.22 -6.93
C TYR A 81 -0.20 -11.58 -7.55
N ARG A 82 0.67 -12.01 -8.46
CA ARG A 82 0.55 -13.32 -9.10
C ARG A 82 1.82 -14.13 -8.88
N GLN A 83 1.66 -15.33 -8.34
CA GLN A 83 2.76 -16.28 -8.14
C GLN A 83 2.28 -17.70 -8.42
N ASN A 84 3.06 -18.48 -9.18
CA ASN A 84 2.78 -19.89 -9.48
C ASN A 84 1.35 -20.15 -10.01
N GLY A 85 0.83 -19.25 -10.86
CA GLY A 85 -0.51 -19.36 -11.44
C GLY A 85 -1.66 -19.05 -10.49
N ARG A 86 -1.38 -18.64 -9.25
CA ARG A 86 -2.37 -18.19 -8.27
C ARG A 86 -2.28 -16.69 -8.05
N TYR A 87 -3.40 -16.10 -7.68
CA TYR A 87 -3.53 -14.69 -7.36
C TYR A 87 -3.65 -14.53 -5.86
N PHE A 88 -2.90 -13.62 -5.28
CA PHE A 88 -3.09 -13.19 -3.90
C PHE A 88 -3.13 -11.66 -3.84
N TYR A 89 -3.81 -11.17 -2.81
CA TYR A 89 -4.09 -9.75 -2.69
C TYR A 89 -3.53 -9.23 -1.38
N LEU A 90 -2.61 -8.27 -1.47
CA LEU A 90 -2.12 -7.55 -0.31
C LEU A 90 -3.26 -6.68 0.20
N ALA A 91 -3.66 -6.90 1.43
CA ALA A 91 -4.77 -6.23 2.10
C ALA A 91 -4.27 -5.34 3.25
N PRO A 92 -5.09 -4.47 3.82
CA PRO A 92 -4.69 -3.61 4.93
C PRO A 92 -4.04 -4.38 6.08
N GLY A 93 -2.83 -3.95 6.44
CA GLY A 93 -2.01 -4.57 7.45
C GLY A 93 -1.20 -5.79 7.01
N ASP A 94 -1.24 -6.14 5.72
CA ASP A 94 -0.38 -7.18 5.14
C ASP A 94 0.93 -6.57 4.61
N MET A 95 1.96 -7.40 4.53
CA MET A 95 3.27 -7.06 4.01
C MET A 95 3.73 -8.10 2.98
N VAL A 96 4.36 -7.62 1.92
CA VAL A 96 5.07 -8.45 0.94
C VAL A 96 6.53 -8.03 0.91
N VAL A 97 7.42 -9.02 0.90
CA VAL A 97 8.85 -8.84 0.63
C VAL A 97 9.18 -9.66 -0.60
N ALA A 98 9.79 -9.04 -1.60
CA ALA A 98 10.09 -9.69 -2.86
C ALA A 98 11.34 -9.08 -3.53
N ARG A 99 11.95 -9.85 -4.43
CA ARG A 99 12.89 -9.28 -5.39
C ARG A 99 12.11 -8.51 -6.45
N ALA A 100 12.63 -7.37 -6.90
CA ALA A 100 11.97 -6.56 -7.93
C ALA A 100 11.71 -7.38 -9.21
N SER A 101 12.62 -8.28 -9.58
CA SER A 101 12.48 -9.19 -10.72
C SER A 101 11.34 -10.22 -10.57
N SER A 102 10.94 -10.53 -9.36
CA SER A 102 9.84 -11.47 -9.07
C SER A 102 8.46 -10.80 -9.08
N LEU A 103 8.40 -9.47 -9.18
CA LEU A 103 7.16 -8.69 -9.20
C LEU A 103 6.75 -8.35 -10.65
N PRO A 104 5.44 -8.28 -10.94
CA PRO A 104 4.97 -7.90 -12.27
C PRO A 104 5.32 -6.43 -12.56
N GLN A 105 5.50 -6.08 -13.84
CA GLN A 105 5.78 -4.69 -14.26
C GLN A 105 4.58 -3.76 -14.19
N GLY A 106 3.45 -4.23 -13.72
CA GLY A 106 2.23 -3.46 -13.49
C GLY A 106 1.49 -3.98 -12.29
N SER A 107 0.85 -3.08 -11.58
CA SER A 107 0.02 -3.39 -10.42
C SER A 107 -1.45 -3.21 -10.76
N ARG A 108 -2.31 -4.12 -10.29
CA ARG A 108 -3.78 -4.02 -10.37
C ARG A 108 -4.36 -3.79 -9.00
N PHE A 109 -5.33 -2.89 -8.93
CA PHE A 109 -6.00 -2.47 -7.69
C PHE A 109 -7.50 -2.78 -7.79
N PRO A 110 -7.94 -3.95 -7.31
CA PRO A 110 -9.34 -4.40 -7.48
C PRO A 110 -10.36 -3.43 -6.90
N THR A 111 -10.01 -2.75 -5.81
CA THR A 111 -10.88 -1.77 -5.13
C THR A 111 -10.87 -0.39 -5.79
N GLY A 112 -9.99 -0.14 -6.78
CA GLY A 112 -9.84 1.15 -7.44
C GLY A 112 -9.06 2.18 -6.64
N HIS A 113 -8.57 1.83 -5.45
CA HIS A 113 -7.70 2.66 -4.62
C HIS A 113 -6.69 1.81 -3.88
N TYR A 114 -5.53 2.38 -3.57
CA TYR A 114 -4.49 1.74 -2.76
C TYR A 114 -3.58 2.81 -2.15
N HIS A 115 -3.45 2.77 -0.82
CA HIS A 115 -2.48 3.56 -0.08
C HIS A 115 -1.50 2.61 0.60
N GLY A 116 -0.21 2.87 0.45
CA GLY A 116 0.80 1.98 1.02
C GLY A 116 2.20 2.58 1.03
N ILE A 117 3.08 1.89 1.72
CA ILE A 117 4.52 2.19 1.72
C ILE A 117 5.25 1.09 0.97
N VAL A 118 6.22 1.49 0.16
CA VAL A 118 7.21 0.59 -0.44
C VAL A 118 8.60 1.04 -0.02
N VAL A 119 9.37 0.13 0.55
CA VAL A 119 10.79 0.32 0.78
C VAL A 119 11.54 -0.42 -0.33
N VAL A 120 12.40 0.29 -1.04
CA VAL A 120 13.26 -0.28 -2.09
C VAL A 120 14.69 -0.24 -1.61
N ILE A 121 15.37 -1.37 -1.71
CA ILE A 121 16.77 -1.53 -1.31
C ILE A 121 17.55 -2.11 -2.49
N ASP A 122 18.54 -1.39 -2.92
CA ASP A 122 19.56 -1.87 -3.85
C ASP A 122 20.76 -2.39 -3.04
N PRO A 123 20.97 -3.71 -2.91
CA PRO A 123 22.05 -4.25 -2.09
C PRO A 123 23.45 -3.91 -2.61
N ALA A 124 23.57 -3.57 -3.90
CA ALA A 124 24.86 -3.18 -4.47
C ALA A 124 25.27 -1.75 -4.12
N ALA A 125 24.28 -0.86 -3.91
CA ALA A 125 24.49 0.53 -3.53
C ALA A 125 24.32 0.79 -2.02
N ALA A 126 23.64 -0.12 -1.31
CA ALA A 126 23.43 -0.03 0.12
C ALA A 126 24.72 -0.36 0.88
N PRO A 127 24.94 0.22 2.07
CA PRO A 127 26.04 -0.19 2.94
C PRO A 127 25.93 -1.68 3.25
N GLU A 128 27.07 -2.39 3.23
CA GLU A 128 27.11 -3.83 3.54
C GLU A 128 26.50 -4.16 4.89
N CYS A 129 26.67 -3.25 5.86
CA CYS A 129 26.09 -3.34 7.18
C CYS A 129 25.56 -1.98 7.62
N LEU A 130 24.29 -1.94 8.04
CA LEU A 130 23.64 -0.71 8.52
C LEU A 130 23.88 -0.46 10.01
N SER A 131 24.55 -1.36 10.68
CA SER A 131 24.72 -1.36 12.13
C SER A 131 26.09 -0.89 12.60
N CYS A 132 26.81 -0.07 11.82
CA CYS A 132 28.11 0.49 12.21
C CYS A 132 28.09 1.28 13.54
N ILE A 133 26.89 1.75 13.96
CA ILE A 133 26.69 2.43 15.25
C ILE A 133 26.33 1.42 16.36
N LEU A 134 25.90 0.22 16.01
CA LEU A 134 25.42 -0.83 16.92
C LEU A 134 26.35 -2.05 16.75
N SER A 135 27.50 -2.05 17.41
CA SER A 135 28.59 -3.00 17.19
C SER A 135 28.20 -4.49 17.28
N ASP A 136 27.09 -4.80 17.93
CA ASP A 136 26.62 -6.17 18.15
C ASP A 136 25.40 -6.58 17.32
N VAL A 137 24.95 -5.72 16.37
CA VAL A 137 23.75 -5.96 15.58
C VAL A 137 24.08 -5.97 14.10
N GLU A 138 23.90 -7.11 13.46
CA GLU A 138 24.15 -7.31 12.03
C GLU A 138 22.88 -7.20 11.22
N VAL A 139 22.71 -6.08 10.47
CA VAL A 139 21.65 -5.93 9.48
C VAL A 139 22.30 -5.80 8.11
N ARG A 140 22.30 -6.89 7.34
CA ARG A 140 22.84 -6.96 6.00
C ARG A 140 21.71 -7.06 4.98
N PRO A 141 21.49 -6.05 4.12
CA PRO A 141 20.41 -6.07 3.12
C PRO A 141 20.45 -7.27 2.18
N ALA A 142 21.65 -7.66 1.70
CA ALA A 142 21.82 -8.83 0.85
C ALA A 142 21.40 -10.13 1.55
N ALA A 143 21.77 -10.30 2.82
CA ALA A 143 21.41 -11.48 3.61
C ALA A 143 19.89 -11.54 3.88
N LEU A 144 19.23 -10.39 4.09
CA LEU A 144 17.77 -10.32 4.20
C LEU A 144 17.08 -10.76 2.92
N MET A 145 17.59 -10.33 1.77
CA MET A 145 17.06 -10.72 0.46
C MET A 145 17.17 -12.23 0.23
N GLU A 146 18.30 -12.83 0.53
CA GLU A 146 18.49 -14.28 0.39
C GLU A 146 17.61 -15.06 1.39
N LYS A 147 17.48 -14.55 2.61
CA LYS A 147 16.68 -15.19 3.66
C LYS A 147 15.18 -15.16 3.34
N LEU A 148 14.64 -14.00 2.94
CA LEU A 148 13.20 -13.80 2.77
C LEU A 148 12.71 -14.15 1.36
N CYS A 149 13.59 -14.05 0.35
CA CYS A 149 13.26 -14.27 -1.05
C CYS A 149 14.19 -15.32 -1.71
N PRO A 150 14.35 -16.51 -1.14
CA PRO A 150 15.22 -17.56 -1.71
C PRO A 150 14.72 -17.96 -3.10
N GLY A 151 15.61 -18.00 -4.10
CA GLY A 151 15.27 -18.39 -5.47
C GLY A 151 14.20 -17.51 -6.14
N GLY A 152 14.03 -16.25 -5.72
CA GLY A 152 13.00 -15.35 -6.25
C GLY A 152 11.60 -15.57 -5.66
N ALA A 153 11.47 -16.31 -4.57
CA ALA A 153 10.21 -16.47 -3.88
C ALA A 153 9.69 -15.12 -3.35
N VAL A 154 8.38 -14.95 -3.37
CA VAL A 154 7.70 -13.80 -2.78
C VAL A 154 7.26 -14.18 -1.37
N PHE A 155 7.75 -13.46 -0.38
CA PHE A 155 7.33 -13.63 1.00
C PHE A 155 6.14 -12.71 1.28
N ALA A 156 4.98 -13.29 1.59
CA ALA A 156 3.79 -12.54 1.96
C ALA A 156 3.33 -12.96 3.35
N ALA A 157 3.12 -12.01 4.23
CA ALA A 157 2.68 -12.27 5.59
C ALA A 157 1.79 -11.13 6.11
N ARG A 158 0.90 -11.46 7.03
CA ARG A 158 0.27 -10.46 7.86
C ARG A 158 1.32 -9.87 8.79
N SER A 159 1.45 -8.57 8.79
CA SER A 159 2.43 -7.89 9.65
C SER A 159 2.22 -8.25 11.12
N SER A 160 3.28 -8.63 11.80
CA SER A 160 3.27 -8.82 13.25
C SER A 160 2.90 -7.50 13.97
N ARG A 161 2.50 -7.56 15.23
CA ARG A 161 2.18 -6.35 16.02
C ARG A 161 3.32 -5.34 16.02
N ARG A 162 4.58 -5.81 16.06
CA ARG A 162 5.78 -4.95 16.04
C ARG A 162 5.97 -4.28 14.69
N VAL A 163 5.87 -5.04 13.59
CA VAL A 163 5.97 -4.51 12.23
C VAL A 163 4.84 -3.52 11.93
N LYS A 164 3.60 -3.81 12.37
CA LYS A 164 2.48 -2.87 12.27
C LYS A 164 2.75 -1.55 12.99
N HIS A 165 3.38 -1.60 14.18
CA HIS A 165 3.74 -0.40 14.91
C HIS A 165 4.73 0.45 14.11
N VAL A 166 5.78 -0.14 13.53
CA VAL A 166 6.74 0.60 12.70
C VAL A 166 6.05 1.28 11.51
N PHE A 167 5.18 0.56 10.81
CA PHE A 167 4.45 1.16 9.68
C PHE A 167 3.46 2.23 10.11
N SER A 168 2.74 2.07 11.24
CA SER A 168 1.85 3.12 11.74
C SER A 168 2.59 4.41 12.03
N GLU A 169 3.80 4.31 12.57
CA GLU A 169 4.67 5.47 12.81
C GLU A 169 5.20 6.08 11.48
N LEU A 170 5.51 5.25 10.49
CA LEU A 170 5.93 5.72 9.18
C LEU A 170 4.83 6.49 8.44
N TYR A 171 3.55 6.16 8.67
CA TYR A 171 2.43 6.93 8.09
C TYR A 171 2.16 8.26 8.81
N ALA A 172 2.64 8.44 10.04
CA ALA A 172 2.40 9.62 10.88
C ALA A 172 3.69 10.41 11.18
N VAL A 173 4.63 10.46 10.24
CA VAL A 173 5.94 11.12 10.45
C VAL A 173 5.81 12.64 10.52
N PRO A 174 6.22 13.28 11.64
CA PRO A 174 6.28 14.73 11.72
C PRO A 174 7.27 15.31 10.69
N GLU A 175 6.91 16.45 10.09
CA GLU A 175 7.65 16.99 8.97
C GLU A 175 9.03 17.51 9.34
N ASP A 176 9.13 18.17 10.48
CA ASP A 176 10.33 18.78 11.04
C ASP A 176 11.46 17.79 11.33
N ILE A 177 11.12 16.54 11.67
CA ILE A 177 12.09 15.48 11.97
C ILE A 177 12.12 14.35 10.92
N ARG A 178 11.34 14.47 9.83
CA ARG A 178 11.10 13.41 8.85
C ARG A 178 12.37 12.69 8.41
N LYS A 179 13.40 13.43 7.99
CA LYS A 179 14.63 12.85 7.45
C LYS A 179 15.33 11.91 8.44
N GLY A 180 15.44 12.31 9.70
CA GLY A 180 16.05 11.48 10.76
C GLY A 180 15.14 10.33 11.17
N TYR A 181 13.83 10.62 11.28
CA TYR A 181 12.83 9.65 11.69
C TYR A 181 12.71 8.47 10.72
N LEU A 182 12.67 8.74 9.41
CA LEU A 182 12.64 7.69 8.37
C LEU A 182 13.86 6.76 8.47
N LYS A 183 15.06 7.30 8.78
CA LYS A 183 16.27 6.48 8.97
C LYS A 183 16.13 5.54 10.15
N VAL A 184 15.68 6.04 11.30
CA VAL A 184 15.50 5.23 12.52
C VAL A 184 14.45 4.15 12.28
N LYS A 185 13.32 4.51 11.68
CA LYS A 185 12.23 3.57 11.43
C LYS A 185 12.56 2.51 10.37
N LEU A 186 13.34 2.88 9.37
CA LEU A 186 13.83 1.89 8.39
C LEU A 186 14.79 0.89 9.04
N LEU A 187 15.71 1.34 9.88
CA LEU A 187 16.59 0.44 10.64
C LEU A 187 15.78 -0.49 11.56
N GLU A 188 14.80 0.04 12.28
CA GLU A 188 13.91 -0.74 13.14
C GLU A 188 13.13 -1.79 12.33
N LEU A 189 12.58 -1.42 11.17
CA LEU A 189 11.91 -2.34 10.27
C LEU A 189 12.84 -3.49 9.86
N LEU A 190 14.04 -3.16 9.39
CA LEU A 190 14.99 -4.15 8.92
C LEU A 190 15.44 -5.10 10.04
N LEU A 191 15.61 -4.60 11.26
CA LEU A 191 15.87 -5.42 12.44
C LEU A 191 14.74 -6.44 12.67
N PHE A 192 13.48 -6.01 12.61
CA PHE A 192 12.37 -6.95 12.79
C PHE A 192 12.30 -7.97 11.65
N LEU A 193 12.65 -7.59 10.43
CA LEU A 193 12.68 -8.51 9.30
C LEU A 193 13.76 -9.61 9.47
N THR A 194 14.86 -9.32 10.17
CA THR A 194 15.85 -10.37 10.50
C THR A 194 15.29 -11.47 11.37
N THR A 195 14.26 -11.19 12.16
CA THR A 195 13.63 -12.17 13.07
C THR A 195 12.55 -13.03 12.38
N LEU A 196 12.12 -12.65 11.16
CA LEU A 196 11.07 -13.38 10.46
C LEU A 196 11.63 -14.70 9.92
N THR A 197 10.81 -15.74 10.01
CA THR A 197 11.07 -17.04 9.36
C THR A 197 10.14 -17.14 8.16
N PRO A 198 10.65 -17.33 6.93
CA PRO A 198 9.82 -17.52 5.78
C PRO A 198 8.90 -18.73 5.96
N SER A 199 7.60 -18.50 5.95
CA SER A 199 6.62 -19.58 5.84
C SER A 199 6.31 -19.78 4.36
N ALA A 200 6.28 -21.02 3.93
CA ALA A 200 6.32 -21.41 2.52
C ALA A 200 5.10 -21.03 1.66
N GLN A 201 4.07 -20.36 2.20
CA GLN A 201 2.90 -20.01 1.39
C GLN A 201 2.21 -18.72 1.86
N PRO A 202 1.80 -17.84 0.92
CA PRO A 202 0.76 -16.86 1.22
C PRO A 202 -0.51 -17.60 1.60
N ALA A 203 -1.08 -17.29 2.75
CA ALA A 203 -2.09 -18.09 3.41
C ALA A 203 -3.38 -18.34 2.57
N HIS A 204 -3.73 -17.50 1.58
CA HIS A 204 -4.94 -17.66 0.77
C HIS A 204 -4.76 -17.04 -0.63
N GLY A 205 -4.49 -17.88 -1.63
CA GLY A 205 -4.48 -17.48 -3.03
C GLY A 205 -5.76 -17.85 -3.75
N CYS A 206 -6.26 -16.97 -4.62
CA CYS A 206 -7.38 -17.23 -5.51
C CYS A 206 -6.90 -17.92 -6.79
N THR A 207 -7.73 -18.81 -7.31
CA THR A 207 -7.54 -19.40 -8.65
C THR A 207 -7.98 -18.41 -9.73
N ALA A 208 -7.53 -18.59 -10.97
CA ALA A 208 -7.98 -17.75 -12.09
C ALA A 208 -9.51 -17.79 -12.24
N ALA A 209 -10.15 -18.95 -12.07
CA ALA A 209 -11.60 -19.09 -12.13
C ALA A 209 -12.33 -18.27 -11.04
N GLN A 210 -11.77 -18.23 -9.82
CA GLN A 210 -12.33 -17.40 -8.74
C GLN A 210 -12.18 -15.91 -9.03
N VAL A 211 -11.06 -15.49 -9.60
CA VAL A 211 -10.84 -14.07 -10.01
C VAL A 211 -11.82 -13.70 -11.11
N THR A 212 -11.95 -14.52 -12.17
CA THR A 212 -12.91 -14.31 -13.26
C THR A 212 -14.34 -14.20 -12.75
N LEU A 213 -14.76 -15.10 -11.87
CA LEU A 213 -16.10 -15.04 -11.27
C LEU A 213 -16.29 -13.74 -10.46
N ALA A 214 -15.33 -13.34 -9.67
CA ALA A 214 -15.40 -12.11 -8.89
C ALA A 214 -15.50 -10.87 -9.79
N GLU A 215 -14.74 -10.82 -10.90
CA GLU A 215 -14.80 -9.72 -11.88
C GLU A 215 -16.16 -9.68 -12.61
N GLN A 216 -16.73 -10.83 -12.98
CA GLN A 216 -18.05 -10.92 -13.58
C GLN A 216 -19.15 -10.46 -12.61
N VAL A 217 -19.08 -10.90 -11.36
CA VAL A 217 -20.00 -10.43 -10.30
C VAL A 217 -19.90 -8.93 -10.14
N ARG A 218 -18.68 -8.37 -10.08
CA ARG A 218 -18.47 -6.93 -10.00
C ARG A 218 -19.11 -6.18 -11.19
N SER A 219 -18.89 -6.63 -12.42
CA SER A 219 -19.49 -6.02 -13.61
C SER A 219 -21.01 -5.99 -13.49
N CYS A 220 -21.62 -7.10 -13.10
CA CYS A 220 -23.06 -7.19 -12.88
C CYS A 220 -23.57 -6.19 -11.82
N LEU A 221 -22.84 -6.02 -10.70
CA LEU A 221 -23.20 -5.08 -9.64
C LEU A 221 -23.10 -3.61 -10.06
N LEU A 222 -22.23 -3.28 -11.02
CA LEU A 222 -22.05 -1.91 -11.52
C LEU A 222 -22.97 -1.58 -12.69
N GLU A 223 -23.44 -2.58 -13.44
CA GLU A 223 -24.41 -2.39 -14.54
C GLU A 223 -25.82 -2.04 -14.01
N GLU A 224 -26.18 -2.57 -12.84
CA GLU A 224 -27.50 -2.35 -12.23
C GLU A 224 -27.35 -1.78 -10.78
N PRO A 225 -26.84 -0.55 -10.60
CA PRO A 225 -26.49 -0.01 -9.28
C PRO A 225 -27.69 0.20 -8.35
N ASP A 226 -28.90 0.36 -8.91
CA ASP A 226 -30.13 0.61 -8.16
C ASP A 226 -30.88 -0.67 -7.77
N ARG A 227 -30.45 -1.82 -8.30
CA ARG A 227 -31.08 -3.10 -8.02
C ARG A 227 -30.41 -3.75 -6.80
N ASP A 228 -31.21 -4.17 -5.84
CA ASP A 228 -30.73 -5.02 -4.74
C ASP A 228 -30.38 -6.40 -5.24
N VAL A 229 -29.15 -6.54 -5.76
CA VAL A 229 -28.64 -7.82 -6.27
C VAL A 229 -28.34 -8.74 -5.11
N THR A 230 -29.18 -9.76 -4.92
CA THR A 230 -28.97 -10.76 -3.86
C THR A 230 -27.90 -11.78 -4.24
N LEU A 231 -27.26 -12.41 -3.25
CA LEU A 231 -26.33 -13.52 -3.48
C LEU A 231 -26.97 -14.66 -4.26
N ARG A 232 -28.27 -14.92 -4.01
CA ARG A 232 -29.03 -15.94 -4.72
C ARG A 232 -29.17 -15.62 -6.20
N ALA A 233 -29.52 -14.38 -6.55
CA ALA A 233 -29.63 -13.97 -7.95
C ALA A 233 -28.28 -14.08 -8.70
N LEU A 234 -27.17 -13.76 -8.03
CA LEU A 234 -25.83 -13.94 -8.56
C LEU A 234 -25.48 -15.43 -8.73
N SER A 235 -25.82 -16.25 -7.73
CA SER A 235 -25.64 -17.70 -7.75
C SER A 235 -26.35 -18.33 -8.95
N ASP A 236 -27.62 -17.98 -9.14
CA ASP A 236 -28.45 -18.46 -10.24
C ASP A 236 -27.90 -17.99 -11.60
N ARG A 237 -27.49 -16.71 -11.70
CA ARG A 237 -26.94 -16.12 -12.96
C ARG A 237 -25.64 -16.79 -13.41
N PHE A 238 -24.76 -17.12 -12.47
CA PHE A 238 -23.43 -17.67 -12.79
C PHE A 238 -23.36 -19.21 -12.65
N GLY A 239 -24.43 -19.87 -12.26
CA GLY A 239 -24.49 -21.34 -12.14
C GLY A 239 -23.55 -21.90 -11.06
N VAL A 240 -23.32 -21.16 -9.99
CA VAL A 240 -22.42 -21.52 -8.88
C VAL A 240 -23.15 -21.35 -7.55
N SER A 241 -22.63 -21.93 -6.45
CA SER A 241 -23.23 -21.74 -5.13
C SER A 241 -23.04 -20.31 -4.58
N GLU A 242 -23.95 -19.85 -3.73
CA GLU A 242 -23.81 -18.56 -3.02
C GLU A 242 -22.50 -18.47 -2.24
N ALA A 243 -22.06 -19.59 -1.65
CA ALA A 243 -20.79 -19.69 -0.94
C ALA A 243 -19.59 -19.44 -1.87
N GLN A 244 -19.61 -19.95 -3.11
CA GLN A 244 -18.57 -19.71 -4.11
C GLN A 244 -18.56 -18.25 -4.56
N VAL A 245 -19.73 -17.66 -4.82
CA VAL A 245 -19.83 -16.21 -5.14
C VAL A 245 -19.20 -15.38 -4.03
N LYS A 246 -19.63 -15.60 -2.78
CA LYS A 246 -19.13 -14.88 -1.62
C LYS A 246 -17.63 -15.07 -1.41
N ALA A 247 -17.14 -16.33 -1.48
CA ALA A 247 -15.73 -16.64 -1.26
C ALA A 247 -14.84 -16.02 -2.36
N SER A 248 -15.22 -16.15 -3.64
CA SER A 248 -14.47 -15.59 -4.77
C SER A 248 -14.45 -14.07 -4.69
N PHE A 249 -15.60 -13.44 -4.46
CA PHE A 249 -15.68 -11.99 -4.37
C PHE A 249 -14.91 -11.42 -3.17
N THR A 250 -15.06 -12.02 -1.99
CA THR A 250 -14.33 -11.62 -0.79
C THR A 250 -12.82 -11.88 -0.95
N GLY A 251 -12.44 -12.96 -1.62
CA GLY A 251 -11.03 -13.25 -1.91
C GLY A 251 -10.35 -12.13 -2.70
N VAL A 252 -11.02 -11.61 -3.73
CA VAL A 252 -10.50 -10.55 -4.61
C VAL A 252 -10.67 -9.16 -3.99
N TYR A 253 -11.90 -8.80 -3.57
CA TYR A 253 -12.24 -7.44 -3.13
C TYR A 253 -12.12 -7.21 -1.62
N GLY A 254 -11.95 -8.27 -0.83
CA GLY A 254 -11.81 -8.17 0.63
C GLY A 254 -13.10 -7.93 1.40
N MET A 255 -14.21 -7.81 0.69
CA MET A 255 -15.52 -7.49 1.26
C MET A 255 -16.64 -8.23 0.53
N SER A 256 -17.83 -8.26 1.11
CA SER A 256 -19.00 -8.87 0.45
C SER A 256 -19.48 -8.03 -0.74
N PRO A 257 -20.22 -8.62 -1.72
CA PRO A 257 -20.81 -7.87 -2.82
C PRO A 257 -21.64 -6.66 -2.37
N ALA A 258 -22.46 -6.82 -1.34
CA ALA A 258 -23.27 -5.73 -0.77
C ALA A 258 -22.42 -4.61 -0.16
N ALA A 259 -21.34 -4.96 0.55
CA ALA A 259 -20.41 -3.98 1.11
C ALA A 259 -19.66 -3.23 -0.01
N TYR A 260 -19.33 -3.92 -1.10
CA TYR A 260 -18.70 -3.31 -2.27
C TYR A 260 -19.59 -2.26 -2.94
N VAL A 261 -20.85 -2.60 -3.19
CA VAL A 261 -21.83 -1.64 -3.77
C VAL A 261 -21.96 -0.41 -2.87
N ARG A 262 -22.09 -0.62 -1.54
CA ARG A 262 -22.12 0.48 -0.58
C ARG A 262 -20.87 1.35 -0.65
N SER A 263 -19.69 0.73 -0.73
CA SER A 263 -18.42 1.45 -0.86
C SER A 263 -18.38 2.29 -2.15
N GLN A 264 -18.77 1.72 -3.30
CA GLN A 264 -18.81 2.45 -4.57
C GLN A 264 -19.79 3.64 -4.53
N ARG A 265 -20.97 3.48 -3.90
CA ARG A 265 -21.93 4.57 -3.71
C ARG A 265 -21.33 5.69 -2.83
N MET A 266 -20.58 5.37 -1.79
CA MET A 266 -19.95 6.38 -0.93
C MET A 266 -18.81 7.12 -1.62
N TRP A 267 -18.00 6.43 -2.43
CA TRP A 267 -16.97 7.08 -3.22
C TRP A 267 -17.56 7.96 -4.35
N GLY A 268 -18.62 7.53 -5.02
CA GLY A 268 -19.35 8.39 -5.95
C GLY A 268 -19.95 9.63 -5.27
N ALA A 269 -20.44 9.48 -4.05
CA ALA A 269 -20.92 10.62 -3.24
C ALA A 269 -19.75 11.56 -2.86
N ALA A 270 -18.57 11.02 -2.57
CA ALA A 270 -17.37 11.79 -2.26
C ALA A 270 -16.94 12.67 -3.46
N GLU A 271 -16.99 12.13 -4.67
CA GLU A 271 -16.71 12.90 -5.89
C GLU A 271 -17.68 14.08 -6.05
N LEU A 272 -18.99 13.86 -5.83
CA LEU A 272 -19.98 14.93 -5.90
C LEU A 272 -19.82 15.96 -4.77
N LEU A 273 -19.45 15.52 -3.57
CA LEU A 273 -19.16 16.42 -2.45
C LEU A 273 -18.02 17.37 -2.72
N ARG A 274 -16.99 16.91 -3.43
CA ARG A 274 -15.80 17.70 -3.79
C ARG A 274 -16.01 18.54 -5.04
N GLY A 275 -16.71 18.00 -6.04
CA GLY A 275 -16.86 18.63 -7.36
C GLY A 275 -18.08 19.53 -7.52
N THR A 276 -18.97 19.64 -6.50
CA THR A 276 -20.21 20.40 -6.60
C THR A 276 -20.60 21.08 -5.29
N ASP A 277 -21.41 22.16 -5.40
CA ASP A 277 -22.01 22.89 -4.27
C ASP A 277 -23.34 22.29 -3.79
N ARG A 278 -23.74 21.10 -4.30
CA ARG A 278 -24.98 20.42 -3.89
C ARG A 278 -24.99 20.14 -2.40
N THR A 279 -26.18 20.22 -1.77
CA THR A 279 -26.26 19.94 -0.33
C THR A 279 -25.94 18.47 -0.01
N VAL A 280 -25.46 18.21 1.20
CA VAL A 280 -25.21 16.83 1.66
C VAL A 280 -26.48 15.99 1.60
N LEU A 281 -27.65 16.60 1.82
CA LEU A 281 -28.94 15.91 1.78
C LEU A 281 -29.32 15.53 0.34
N ASP A 282 -29.11 16.43 -0.64
CA ASP A 282 -29.39 16.13 -2.05
C ASP A 282 -28.50 14.99 -2.56
N ILE A 283 -27.21 15.02 -2.18
CA ILE A 283 -26.27 13.94 -2.53
C ILE A 283 -26.70 12.63 -1.87
N ALA A 284 -27.07 12.66 -0.58
CA ALA A 284 -27.56 11.49 0.13
C ALA A 284 -28.78 10.86 -0.58
N GLY A 285 -29.75 11.69 -0.99
CA GLY A 285 -30.94 11.26 -1.74
C GLY A 285 -30.60 10.57 -3.05
N GLN A 286 -29.61 11.09 -3.80
CA GLN A 286 -29.15 10.48 -5.05
C GLN A 286 -28.60 9.06 -4.87
N PHE A 287 -28.00 8.76 -3.72
CA PHE A 287 -27.46 7.43 -3.39
C PHE A 287 -28.42 6.56 -2.56
N GLY A 288 -29.72 6.91 -2.52
CA GLY A 288 -30.78 6.11 -1.89
C GLY A 288 -30.86 6.24 -0.37
N TYR A 289 -30.42 7.36 0.19
CA TYR A 289 -30.53 7.65 1.61
C TYR A 289 -31.57 8.74 1.89
N ASP A 290 -32.68 8.36 2.52
CA ASP A 290 -33.72 9.29 2.96
C ASP A 290 -33.34 10.12 4.18
N ASN A 291 -32.22 9.75 4.84
CA ASN A 291 -31.80 10.35 6.10
C ASN A 291 -30.31 10.70 6.07
N ALA A 292 -30.03 12.01 6.21
CA ALA A 292 -28.66 12.54 6.21
C ALA A 292 -27.75 11.93 7.30
N SER A 293 -28.33 11.57 8.48
CA SER A 293 -27.54 10.96 9.55
C SER A 293 -27.12 9.52 9.21
N LYS A 294 -28.01 8.72 8.59
CA LYS A 294 -27.68 7.37 8.10
C LYS A 294 -26.62 7.45 6.99
N PHE A 295 -26.78 8.40 6.06
CA PHE A 295 -25.79 8.66 5.03
C PHE A 295 -24.43 9.05 5.63
N ALA A 296 -24.41 10.04 6.55
CA ALA A 296 -23.16 10.50 7.16
C ALA A 296 -22.42 9.38 7.91
N LYS A 297 -23.16 8.48 8.57
CA LYS A 297 -22.59 7.30 9.20
C LYS A 297 -21.99 6.34 8.15
N ALA A 298 -22.77 5.99 7.10
CA ALA A 298 -22.30 5.09 6.04
C ALA A 298 -21.09 5.68 5.29
N PHE A 299 -21.10 6.98 5.07
CA PHE A 299 -19.99 7.69 4.45
C PHE A 299 -18.74 7.64 5.31
N ARG A 300 -18.85 7.95 6.62
CA ARG A 300 -17.73 7.87 7.56
C ARG A 300 -17.19 6.44 7.69
N ASP A 301 -18.05 5.43 7.70
CA ASP A 301 -17.66 4.02 7.78
C ASP A 301 -16.82 3.58 6.55
N VAL A 302 -16.95 4.27 5.39
CA VAL A 302 -16.26 3.95 4.15
C VAL A 302 -15.09 4.90 3.88
N VAL A 303 -15.31 6.21 4.07
CA VAL A 303 -14.34 7.27 3.68
C VAL A 303 -13.48 7.71 4.88
N GLY A 304 -13.85 7.33 6.10
CA GLY A 304 -13.10 7.63 7.32
C GLY A 304 -13.50 8.95 8.00
N VAL A 305 -14.04 9.92 7.26
CA VAL A 305 -14.44 11.24 7.76
C VAL A 305 -15.92 11.54 7.43
N SER A 306 -16.50 12.53 8.05
CA SER A 306 -17.88 12.92 7.73
C SER A 306 -17.96 13.62 6.36
N PRO A 307 -19.13 13.64 5.69
CA PRO A 307 -19.32 14.34 4.41
C PRO A 307 -18.97 15.84 4.47
N ARG A 308 -19.19 16.48 5.61
CA ARG A 308 -18.85 17.90 5.81
C ARG A 308 -17.35 18.13 5.94
N GLU A 309 -16.66 17.29 6.72
CA GLU A 309 -15.22 17.30 6.87
C GLU A 309 -14.56 17.02 5.53
N TYR A 310 -15.05 16.02 4.77
CA TYR A 310 -14.54 15.69 3.45
C TYR A 310 -14.65 16.86 2.47
N ARG A 311 -15.81 17.55 2.43
CA ARG A 311 -16.01 18.75 1.60
C ARG A 311 -15.10 19.90 2.01
N ALA A 312 -14.83 20.07 3.32
CA ALA A 312 -13.93 21.10 3.84
C ALA A 312 -12.44 20.82 3.60
N GLY A 313 -12.08 19.71 2.95
CA GLY A 313 -10.69 19.33 2.65
C GLY A 313 -9.98 18.55 3.77
N ALA A 314 -10.64 18.31 4.91
CA ALA A 314 -10.04 17.62 6.06
C ALA A 314 -9.61 16.16 5.79
N ALA A 315 -10.04 15.56 4.68
CA ALA A 315 -9.65 14.19 4.32
C ALA A 315 -8.26 14.09 3.68
N TYR A 316 -7.68 15.21 3.24
CA TYR A 316 -6.34 15.22 2.62
C TYR A 316 -5.20 15.28 3.64
N ASP A 317 -5.46 15.75 4.87
CA ASP A 317 -4.43 15.92 5.89
C ASP A 317 -4.08 14.64 6.67
N SER A 318 -4.87 13.58 6.55
CA SER A 318 -4.68 12.39 7.39
C SER A 318 -3.83 11.27 6.79
N CYS A 319 -3.52 11.29 5.49
CA CYS A 319 -2.80 10.18 4.84
C CYS A 319 -1.71 10.57 3.83
N ALA A 320 -1.61 11.84 3.41
CA ALA A 320 -0.51 12.27 2.54
C ALA A 320 0.39 13.28 3.28
N PRO A 321 1.70 13.15 3.21
CA PRO A 321 2.57 14.27 3.52
C PRO A 321 2.23 15.39 2.53
N GLN A 322 1.91 16.58 3.05
CA GLN A 322 1.53 17.75 2.24
C GLN A 322 2.56 17.98 1.13
N PRO A 323 2.12 18.32 -0.10
CA PRO A 323 3.04 18.69 -1.15
C PRO A 323 3.84 19.91 -0.68
N VAL A 324 5.16 19.85 -0.87
CA VAL A 324 6.07 20.95 -0.57
C VAL A 324 5.67 22.13 -1.47
N GLU A 325 4.90 23.10 -0.96
CA GLU A 325 4.76 24.41 -1.58
C GLU A 325 6.11 25.12 -1.49
N GLY A 326 6.75 25.35 -2.62
CA GLY A 326 7.91 26.22 -2.70
C GLY A 326 9.11 25.71 -3.46
N ALA A 327 8.94 25.38 -4.74
CA ALA A 327 10.01 25.52 -5.70
C ALA A 327 9.56 26.51 -6.78
N SER A 328 9.51 27.80 -6.39
CA SER A 328 9.46 28.90 -7.34
C SER A 328 10.80 28.97 -8.05
N ALA A 329 10.75 28.99 -9.35
CA ALA A 329 11.88 29.11 -10.24
C ALA A 329 12.78 30.31 -9.88
N CYS A 330 14.09 30.08 -9.79
CA CYS A 330 15.16 30.96 -10.19
C CYS A 330 16.33 30.13 -10.71
#